data_a5b78cc2090a4a791d27a55f06b2e9dd
#
_entry.id   a5b78cc2090a4a791d27a55f06b2e9dd
#
_cell.length_a   1.000
_cell.length_b   1.000
_cell.length_c   1.000
_cell.angle_alpha   90.00
_cell.angle_beta   90.00
_cell.angle_gamma   90.00
#
_symmetry.space_group_name_H-M   'P 1'
#
loop_
_entity.id
_entity.type
_entity.pdbx_description
1 polymer ?
#
loop_
_entity_poly.entity_id
_entity_poly.type
_entity_poly.pdbx_seq_one_letter_code
_entity_poly.pdbx_strand_id
1 'polypeptide(L)'
;MRIFISLIIIFSSIKVNSQTKVDFYTNYGDFTVELYDSLVPITTSNFINLVSSGFYDGALFHRVISNFMIQGGDVSPAPPTITDEFDSTLSNIQKTISMANSGPNTGTCQFFINLVDNTYLDFDKPPFTSKHPVFGITTSGFNIVEDIGDVQTNFNDVPYIDVIMDSVRISDNQTYTNLFTDNYDSKLLKIVDILGRETYPHLNMPLFYIYNNGRVKKIIRK
;
A
#
# COMPACT_ATOMS: atom_id res chain seq x y z
N MET A 1 -29.86 29.48 51.09
CA MET A 1 -28.92 29.84 50.03
C MET A 1 -28.36 28.53 49.47
N ARG A 2 -28.89 28.08 48.31
CA ARG A 2 -28.43 26.82 47.67
C ARG A 2 -27.36 27.17 46.64
N ILE A 3 -26.14 26.68 46.87
CA ILE A 3 -25.01 26.88 45.94
C ILE A 3 -25.11 25.80 44.90
N PHE A 4 -25.39 26.16 43.63
CA PHE A 4 -25.28 25.30 42.47
C PHE A 4 -23.81 25.25 42.01
N ILE A 5 -23.13 24.16 42.23
CA ILE A 5 -21.79 23.91 41.66
C ILE A 5 -22.00 23.38 40.23
N SER A 6 -21.75 24.23 39.23
CA SER A 6 -21.77 23.85 37.83
C SER A 6 -20.46 23.12 37.52
N LEU A 7 -20.56 21.77 37.26
CA LEU A 7 -19.44 20.96 36.84
C LEU A 7 -19.19 21.20 35.34
N ILE A 8 -18.16 21.96 35.02
CA ILE A 8 -17.72 22.12 33.61
C ILE A 8 -16.87 20.91 33.23
N ILE A 9 -17.43 19.99 32.43
CA ILE A 9 -16.70 18.88 31.84
C ILE A 9 -15.98 19.41 30.59
N ILE A 10 -14.65 19.58 30.70
CA ILE A 10 -13.80 19.93 29.59
C ILE A 10 -13.59 18.63 28.76
N PHE A 11 -14.26 18.51 27.62
CA PHE A 11 -13.97 17.48 26.61
C PHE A 11 -12.65 17.86 25.90
N SER A 12 -11.55 17.29 26.36
CA SER A 12 -10.31 17.30 25.59
C SER A 12 -10.48 16.35 24.40
N SER A 13 -10.57 16.90 23.20
CA SER A 13 -10.55 16.10 21.96
C SER A 13 -9.17 15.51 21.79
N ILE A 14 -8.99 14.23 22.13
CA ILE A 14 -7.80 13.48 21.77
C ILE A 14 -7.86 13.28 20.25
N LYS A 15 -7.05 14.03 19.50
CA LYS A 15 -6.79 13.70 18.10
C LYS A 15 -5.98 12.41 18.08
N VAL A 16 -6.65 11.29 17.85
CA VAL A 16 -5.98 10.06 17.46
C VAL A 16 -5.50 10.30 16.03
N ASN A 17 -4.22 10.58 15.85
CA ASN A 17 -3.58 10.53 14.54
C ASN A 17 -3.57 9.06 14.11
N SER A 18 -4.54 8.66 13.31
CA SER A 18 -4.47 7.39 12.59
C SER A 18 -3.40 7.52 11.52
N GLN A 19 -2.48 6.59 11.45
CA GLN A 19 -1.49 6.51 10.37
C GLN A 19 -2.21 6.30 9.03
N THR A 20 -1.67 6.91 7.98
CA THR A 20 -2.23 6.77 6.62
C THR A 20 -2.03 5.34 6.13
N LYS A 21 -3.09 4.75 5.62
CA LYS A 21 -3.03 3.45 4.93
C LYS A 21 -3.15 3.65 3.42
N VAL A 22 -2.43 2.81 2.69
CA VAL A 22 -2.40 2.82 1.23
C VAL A 22 -2.67 1.42 0.72
N ASP A 23 -3.69 1.28 -0.11
CA ASP A 23 -4.07 0.02 -0.76
C ASP A 23 -3.43 -0.06 -2.14
N PHE A 24 -2.75 -1.15 -2.38
CA PHE A 24 -2.19 -1.54 -3.67
C PHE A 24 -3.10 -2.58 -4.30
N TYR A 25 -3.63 -2.28 -5.47
CA TYR A 25 -4.39 -3.20 -6.30
C TYR A 25 -3.48 -3.68 -7.43
N THR A 26 -3.16 -4.96 -7.47
CA THR A 26 -2.23 -5.50 -8.47
C THR A 26 -2.86 -6.65 -9.24
N ASN A 27 -2.28 -6.99 -10.40
CA ASN A 27 -2.69 -8.17 -11.16
C ASN A 27 -2.38 -9.51 -10.45
N TYR A 28 -1.66 -9.49 -9.32
CA TYR A 28 -1.42 -10.65 -8.44
C TYR A 28 -2.38 -10.70 -7.25
N GLY A 29 -3.03 -9.58 -6.89
CA GLY A 29 -3.92 -9.42 -5.75
C GLY A 29 -3.65 -8.11 -5.01
N ASP A 30 -4.33 -7.93 -3.90
CA ASP A 30 -4.37 -6.66 -3.18
C ASP A 30 -3.59 -6.78 -1.86
N PHE A 31 -2.88 -5.71 -1.48
CA PHE A 31 -2.24 -5.58 -0.18
C PHE A 31 -2.30 -4.15 0.33
N THR A 32 -2.14 -3.96 1.64
CA THR A 32 -2.22 -2.66 2.31
C THR A 32 -0.93 -2.36 3.05
N VAL A 33 -0.43 -1.14 2.89
CA VAL A 33 0.71 -0.58 3.63
C VAL A 33 0.21 0.52 4.55
N GLU A 34 0.71 0.53 5.80
CA GLU A 34 0.51 1.61 6.77
C GLU A 34 1.77 2.46 6.82
N LEU A 35 1.63 3.78 6.68
CA LEU A 35 2.73 4.73 6.59
C LEU A 35 3.11 5.28 7.98
N TYR A 36 4.38 5.58 8.18
CA TYR A 36 4.91 6.15 9.43
C TYR A 36 4.92 7.69 9.40
N ASP A 37 3.74 8.30 9.17
CA ASP A 37 3.56 9.75 8.91
C ASP A 37 4.21 10.66 9.96
N SER A 38 4.20 10.25 11.23
CA SER A 38 4.76 11.04 12.33
C SER A 38 6.26 10.92 12.49
N LEU A 39 6.88 9.84 11.96
CA LEU A 39 8.31 9.56 12.10
C LEU A 39 9.12 10.10 10.92
N VAL A 40 8.57 9.99 9.71
CA VAL A 40 9.25 10.36 8.45
C VAL A 40 8.31 11.16 7.53
N PRO A 41 7.87 12.35 7.97
CA PRO A 41 6.81 13.12 7.31
C PRO A 41 7.16 13.62 5.90
N ILE A 42 8.43 13.89 5.56
CA ILE A 42 8.82 14.31 4.20
C ILE A 42 8.61 13.14 3.24
N THR A 43 9.10 11.96 3.61
CA THR A 43 9.02 10.76 2.78
C THR A 43 7.58 10.31 2.59
N THR A 44 6.80 10.24 3.68
CA THR A 44 5.38 9.85 3.61
C THR A 44 4.53 10.85 2.86
N SER A 45 4.73 12.18 3.06
CA SER A 45 4.00 13.20 2.31
C SER A 45 4.30 13.14 0.81
N ASN A 46 5.57 12.91 0.41
CA ASN A 46 5.92 12.70 -0.99
C ASN A 46 5.15 11.51 -1.58
N PHE A 47 5.18 10.37 -0.89
CA PHE A 47 4.49 9.16 -1.33
C PHE A 47 2.97 9.36 -1.41
N ILE A 48 2.34 9.97 -0.39
CA ILE A 48 0.91 10.29 -0.35
C ILE A 48 0.49 11.19 -1.51
N ASN A 49 1.29 12.22 -1.84
CA ASN A 49 1.01 13.12 -2.96
C ASN A 49 1.05 12.38 -4.30
N LEU A 50 2.02 11.48 -4.50
CA LEU A 50 2.13 10.66 -5.71
C LEU A 50 0.94 9.69 -5.82
N VAL A 51 0.58 9.00 -4.73
CA VAL A 51 -0.61 8.12 -4.67
C VAL A 51 -1.88 8.91 -4.99
N SER A 52 -2.07 10.08 -4.36
CA SER A 52 -3.27 10.90 -4.53
C SER A 52 -3.44 11.43 -5.96
N SER A 53 -2.33 11.61 -6.68
CA SER A 53 -2.35 12.01 -8.09
C SER A 53 -2.55 10.86 -9.08
N GLY A 54 -2.62 9.61 -8.61
CA GLY A 54 -2.68 8.42 -9.46
C GLY A 54 -1.35 8.10 -10.16
N PHE A 55 -0.23 8.64 -9.66
CA PHE A 55 1.10 8.51 -10.29
C PHE A 55 1.55 7.07 -10.49
N TYR A 56 1.12 6.16 -9.61
CA TYR A 56 1.50 4.74 -9.65
C TYR A 56 0.52 3.86 -10.44
N ASP A 57 -0.56 4.42 -11.02
CA ASP A 57 -1.52 3.63 -11.79
C ASP A 57 -0.88 3.08 -13.07
N GLY A 58 -0.88 1.77 -13.22
CA GLY A 58 -0.22 1.06 -14.30
C GLY A 58 1.30 0.92 -14.16
N ALA A 59 1.89 1.44 -13.08
CA ALA A 59 3.32 1.27 -12.81
C ALA A 59 3.66 -0.19 -12.48
N LEU A 60 4.93 -0.57 -12.70
CA LEU A 60 5.40 -1.95 -12.52
C LEU A 60 6.19 -2.13 -11.22
N PHE A 61 6.15 -3.35 -10.69
CA PHE A 61 7.26 -3.89 -9.92
C PHE A 61 8.31 -4.37 -10.92
N HIS A 62 9.20 -3.47 -11.30
CA HIS A 62 10.14 -3.66 -12.42
C HIS A 62 11.38 -4.47 -12.05
N ARG A 63 11.64 -4.68 -10.74
CA ARG A 63 12.75 -5.48 -10.25
C ARG A 63 12.33 -6.32 -9.04
N VAL A 64 12.53 -7.62 -9.14
CA VAL A 64 12.17 -8.59 -8.11
C VAL A 64 13.35 -9.51 -7.84
N ILE A 65 13.76 -9.60 -6.58
CA ILE A 65 14.80 -10.54 -6.13
C ILE A 65 14.23 -11.36 -4.98
N SER A 66 14.03 -12.65 -5.23
CA SER A 66 13.56 -13.60 -4.20
C SER A 66 14.49 -13.59 -2.98
N ASN A 67 13.92 -13.71 -1.78
CA ASN A 67 14.63 -13.59 -0.51
C ASN A 67 15.37 -12.25 -0.30
N PHE A 68 14.93 -11.19 -0.98
CA PHE A 68 15.45 -9.85 -0.78
C PHE A 68 14.32 -8.82 -0.78
N MET A 69 13.83 -8.41 -1.95
CA MET A 69 12.81 -7.34 -2.04
C MET A 69 12.07 -7.36 -3.38
N ILE A 70 10.93 -6.68 -3.44
CA ILE A 70 10.26 -6.29 -4.68
C ILE A 70 10.34 -4.76 -4.81
N GLN A 71 10.82 -4.25 -5.96
CA GLN A 71 11.02 -2.82 -6.22
C GLN A 71 10.10 -2.34 -7.34
N GLY A 72 9.40 -1.24 -7.09
CA GLY A 72 8.44 -0.65 -8.02
C GLY A 72 8.48 0.87 -8.06
N GLY A 73 7.56 1.45 -8.84
CA GLY A 73 7.35 2.88 -8.90
C GLY A 73 8.33 3.64 -9.82
N ASP A 74 9.00 2.95 -10.75
CA ASP A 74 9.81 3.61 -11.79
C ASP A 74 8.91 4.18 -12.89
N VAL A 75 8.47 5.42 -12.68
CA VAL A 75 7.56 6.14 -13.59
C VAL A 75 8.26 7.37 -14.14
N SER A 76 8.12 7.59 -15.44
CA SER A 76 8.74 8.73 -16.13
C SER A 76 7.67 9.75 -16.58
N PRO A 77 7.93 11.07 -16.42
CA PRO A 77 9.11 11.68 -15.81
C PRO A 77 9.13 11.51 -14.28
N ALA A 78 10.33 11.25 -13.73
CA ALA A 78 10.48 11.15 -12.27
C ALA A 78 10.23 12.51 -11.60
N PRO A 79 9.60 12.55 -10.42
CA PRO A 79 9.44 13.79 -9.65
C PRO A 79 10.78 14.28 -9.09
N PRO A 80 10.83 15.50 -8.53
CA PRO A 80 12.03 15.99 -7.83
C PRO A 80 12.47 15.06 -6.71
N THR A 81 13.76 15.08 -6.41
CA THR A 81 14.33 14.33 -5.27
C THR A 81 13.87 14.90 -3.94
N ILE A 82 13.80 14.03 -2.94
CA ILE A 82 13.51 14.40 -1.54
C ILE A 82 14.75 14.20 -0.67
N THR A 83 14.80 14.92 0.45
CA THR A 83 15.80 14.69 1.50
C THR A 83 15.50 13.36 2.20
N ASP A 84 16.55 12.55 2.43
CA ASP A 84 16.42 11.33 3.19
C ASP A 84 16.01 11.62 4.65
N GLU A 85 15.04 10.87 5.16
CA GLU A 85 14.65 10.88 6.56
C GLU A 85 14.89 9.51 7.18
N PHE A 86 15.63 9.50 8.28
CA PHE A 86 15.91 8.28 9.04
C PHE A 86 15.42 8.44 10.48
N ASP A 87 14.78 7.40 10.98
CA ASP A 87 14.41 7.27 12.39
C ASP A 87 15.05 6.02 12.97
N SER A 88 15.68 6.13 14.13
CA SER A 88 16.44 5.04 14.76
C SER A 88 15.58 3.87 15.24
N THR A 89 14.26 4.05 15.28
CA THR A 89 13.31 2.99 15.64
C THR A 89 12.85 2.19 14.41
N LEU A 90 13.16 2.67 13.20
CA LEU A 90 12.79 2.03 11.94
C LEU A 90 13.97 1.25 11.36
N SER A 91 13.71 0.06 10.87
CA SER A 91 14.70 -0.84 10.28
C SER A 91 14.11 -1.53 9.05
N ASN A 92 14.95 -1.87 8.09
CA ASN A 92 14.61 -2.62 6.87
C ASN A 92 14.35 -4.10 7.19
N ILE A 93 13.36 -4.38 8.03
CA ILE A 93 12.91 -5.74 8.34
C ILE A 93 11.84 -6.20 7.36
N GLN A 94 11.54 -7.50 7.37
CA GLN A 94 10.48 -8.08 6.56
C GLN A 94 9.17 -7.29 6.66
N LYS A 95 8.47 -7.12 5.52
CA LYS A 95 7.21 -6.35 5.33
C LYS A 95 7.36 -4.84 5.28
N THR A 96 8.49 -4.25 5.65
CA THR A 96 8.65 -2.79 5.57
C THR A 96 8.79 -2.32 4.14
N ILE A 97 8.29 -1.10 3.88
CA ILE A 97 8.45 -0.37 2.63
C ILE A 97 9.49 0.74 2.81
N SER A 98 10.41 0.86 1.87
CA SER A 98 11.55 1.77 1.94
C SER A 98 11.76 2.51 0.63
N MET A 99 12.34 3.73 0.69
CA MET A 99 12.69 4.50 -0.51
C MET A 99 13.89 3.89 -1.22
N ALA A 100 13.75 3.65 -2.50
CA ALA A 100 14.89 3.38 -3.37
C ALA A 100 15.62 4.69 -3.69
N ASN A 101 16.94 4.64 -3.71
CA ASN A 101 17.80 5.77 -4.04
C ASN A 101 19.11 5.30 -4.70
N SER A 102 19.83 6.25 -5.30
CA SER A 102 21.17 6.04 -5.90
C SER A 102 22.28 6.73 -5.08
N GLY A 103 22.00 6.97 -3.81
CA GLY A 103 22.88 7.65 -2.86
C GLY A 103 22.12 8.66 -2.01
N PRO A 104 22.78 9.42 -1.15
CA PRO A 104 22.13 10.34 -0.23
C PRO A 104 21.25 11.39 -0.95
N ASN A 105 20.02 11.57 -0.47
CA ASN A 105 19.06 12.57 -0.97
C ASN A 105 18.73 12.45 -2.48
N THR A 106 18.72 11.23 -3.00
CA THR A 106 18.36 10.95 -4.41
C THR A 106 17.06 10.18 -4.56
N GLY A 107 16.34 9.91 -3.47
CA GLY A 107 15.02 9.30 -3.49
C GLY A 107 14.02 10.19 -4.25
N THR A 108 13.14 9.58 -5.07
CA THR A 108 12.11 10.28 -5.85
C THR A 108 10.74 9.63 -5.69
N CYS A 109 10.45 8.60 -6.49
CA CYS A 109 9.18 7.87 -6.51
C CYS A 109 9.35 6.36 -6.35
N GLN A 110 10.55 5.82 -6.61
CA GLN A 110 10.78 4.39 -6.50
C GLN A 110 10.84 3.94 -5.04
N PHE A 111 10.25 2.79 -4.77
CA PHE A 111 10.24 2.16 -3.46
C PHE A 111 10.48 0.66 -3.59
N PHE A 112 10.78 0.02 -2.47
CA PHE A 112 10.80 -1.44 -2.40
C PHE A 112 10.15 -1.95 -1.11
N ILE A 113 9.64 -3.19 -1.17
CA ILE A 113 9.09 -3.89 0.00
C ILE A 113 10.03 -5.04 0.34
N ASN A 114 10.45 -5.11 1.59
CA ASN A 114 11.37 -6.12 2.09
C ASN A 114 10.66 -7.48 2.23
N LEU A 115 11.18 -8.51 1.55
CA LEU A 115 10.70 -9.89 1.67
C LEU A 115 11.29 -10.61 2.88
N VAL A 116 12.44 -10.16 3.35
CA VAL A 116 13.17 -10.66 4.53
C VAL A 116 13.77 -9.49 5.30
N ASP A 117 14.44 -9.77 6.41
CA ASP A 117 15.19 -8.77 7.17
C ASP A 117 16.45 -8.36 6.42
N ASN A 118 16.48 -7.12 5.91
CA ASN A 118 17.58 -6.52 5.16
C ASN A 118 18.26 -5.40 5.97
N THR A 119 18.50 -5.62 7.25
CA THR A 119 18.97 -4.61 8.21
C THR A 119 20.30 -3.96 7.85
N TYR A 120 21.08 -4.55 6.94
CA TYR A 120 22.30 -3.94 6.40
C TYR A 120 22.01 -2.71 5.50
N LEU A 121 20.75 -2.48 5.13
CA LEU A 121 20.27 -1.28 4.41
C LEU A 121 19.95 -0.12 5.36
N ASP A 122 20.00 -0.32 6.66
CA ASP A 122 19.73 0.71 7.66
C ASP A 122 20.84 1.75 7.67
N PHE A 123 20.49 3.00 7.98
CA PHE A 123 21.41 4.13 7.92
C PHE A 123 22.56 4.04 8.94
N ASP A 124 22.36 3.31 10.03
CA ASP A 124 23.28 3.14 11.16
C ASP A 124 24.05 1.81 11.13
N LYS A 125 23.90 1.00 10.07
CA LYS A 125 24.57 -0.30 9.91
C LYS A 125 25.66 -0.28 8.84
N PRO A 126 26.77 -1.02 9.04
CA PRO A 126 27.74 -1.27 7.96
C PRO A 126 27.04 -2.00 6.79
N PRO A 127 27.46 -1.73 5.54
CA PRO A 127 28.66 -1.00 5.11
C PRO A 127 28.50 0.52 5.03
N PHE A 128 27.41 1.15 5.47
CA PHE A 128 27.11 2.59 5.40
C PHE A 128 27.06 3.20 3.99
N THR A 129 27.12 2.38 2.96
CA THR A 129 27.10 2.80 1.54
C THR A 129 25.72 2.74 0.93
N SER A 130 24.81 2.02 1.57
CA SER A 130 23.42 1.83 1.09
C SER A 130 22.48 2.14 2.25
N LYS A 131 21.83 3.28 2.20
CA LYS A 131 20.94 3.79 3.27
C LYS A 131 19.60 4.08 2.67
N HIS A 132 18.61 3.27 3.05
CA HIS A 132 17.28 3.37 2.49
C HIS A 132 16.27 3.69 3.60
N PRO A 133 15.65 4.90 3.55
CA PRO A 133 14.66 5.32 4.53
C PRO A 133 13.44 4.39 4.53
N VAL A 134 13.15 3.77 5.67
CA VAL A 134 11.91 3.02 5.90
C VAL A 134 10.81 4.02 6.17
N PHE A 135 9.64 3.90 5.48
CA PHE A 135 8.55 4.85 5.65
C PHE A 135 7.17 4.21 5.90
N GLY A 136 7.11 2.87 6.01
CA GLY A 136 5.87 2.17 6.32
C GLY A 136 6.06 0.67 6.45
N ILE A 137 4.94 -0.04 6.62
CA ILE A 137 4.91 -1.50 6.76
C ILE A 137 3.65 -2.09 6.12
N THR A 138 3.77 -3.25 5.47
CA THR A 138 2.63 -4.01 4.96
C THR A 138 1.83 -4.61 6.12
N THR A 139 0.57 -4.22 6.26
CA THR A 139 -0.33 -4.64 7.35
C THR A 139 -1.35 -5.69 6.93
N SER A 140 -1.61 -5.80 5.62
CA SER A 140 -2.54 -6.79 5.06
C SER A 140 -2.04 -7.28 3.69
N GLY A 141 -2.32 -8.53 3.35
CA GLY A 141 -2.01 -9.09 2.02
C GLY A 141 -0.51 -9.34 1.78
N PHE A 142 0.31 -9.54 2.82
CA PHE A 142 1.74 -9.78 2.64
C PHE A 142 2.04 -11.07 1.84
N ASN A 143 1.16 -12.06 1.91
CA ASN A 143 1.25 -13.24 1.05
C ASN A 143 1.23 -12.90 -0.46
N ILE A 144 0.53 -11.82 -0.87
CA ILE A 144 0.56 -11.33 -2.26
C ILE A 144 1.95 -10.74 -2.58
N VAL A 145 2.55 -10.03 -1.63
CA VAL A 145 3.92 -9.51 -1.77
C VAL A 145 4.93 -10.65 -1.90
N GLU A 146 4.74 -11.74 -1.14
CA GLU A 146 5.55 -12.96 -1.24
C GLU A 146 5.36 -13.65 -2.59
N ASP A 147 4.11 -13.81 -3.06
CA ASP A 147 3.80 -14.37 -4.39
C ASP A 147 4.46 -13.57 -5.52
N ILE A 148 4.49 -12.23 -5.41
CA ILE A 148 5.25 -11.37 -6.33
C ILE A 148 6.76 -11.62 -6.19
N GLY A 149 7.26 -11.84 -4.98
CA GLY A 149 8.67 -12.14 -4.70
C GLY A 149 9.16 -13.45 -5.32
N ASP A 150 8.24 -14.37 -5.62
CA ASP A 150 8.53 -15.69 -6.19
C ASP A 150 8.35 -15.76 -7.72
N VAL A 151 8.03 -14.64 -8.39
CA VAL A 151 7.91 -14.64 -9.86
C VAL A 151 9.26 -14.94 -10.53
N GLN A 152 9.20 -15.58 -11.69
CA GLN A 152 10.41 -15.81 -12.47
C GLN A 152 10.92 -14.52 -13.09
N THR A 153 12.22 -14.26 -12.94
CA THR A 153 12.90 -13.08 -13.46
C THR A 153 14.03 -13.44 -14.42
N ASN A 154 14.40 -12.49 -15.26
CA ASN A 154 15.57 -12.61 -16.12
C ASN A 154 16.87 -12.28 -15.33
N PHE A 155 18.02 -12.31 -16.01
CA PHE A 155 19.34 -12.06 -15.40
C PHE A 155 19.54 -10.60 -14.88
N ASN A 156 18.61 -9.69 -15.19
CA ASN A 156 18.57 -8.32 -14.66
C ASN A 156 17.52 -8.15 -13.56
N ASP A 157 17.03 -9.22 -12.97
CA ASP A 157 15.97 -9.24 -11.93
C ASP A 157 14.61 -8.72 -12.41
N VAL A 158 14.38 -8.57 -13.73
CA VAL A 158 13.11 -8.11 -14.30
C VAL A 158 12.16 -9.30 -14.46
N PRO A 159 10.93 -9.24 -13.94
CA PRO A 159 9.93 -10.29 -14.14
C PRO A 159 9.68 -10.60 -15.62
N TYR A 160 9.57 -11.89 -15.98
CA TYR A 160 9.19 -12.29 -17.34
C TYR A 160 7.73 -11.96 -17.68
N ILE A 161 6.88 -11.89 -16.67
CA ILE A 161 5.48 -11.46 -16.78
C ILE A 161 5.34 -10.22 -15.92
N ASP A 162 4.86 -9.14 -16.51
CA ASP A 162 4.72 -7.87 -15.81
C ASP A 162 3.88 -7.99 -14.55
N VAL A 163 4.43 -7.50 -13.45
CA VAL A 163 3.71 -7.30 -12.19
C VAL A 163 3.25 -5.85 -12.15
N ILE A 164 1.95 -5.66 -12.36
CA ILE A 164 1.34 -4.34 -12.59
C ILE A 164 0.63 -3.88 -11.32
N MET A 165 0.89 -2.65 -10.90
CA MET A 165 0.03 -1.91 -9.96
C MET A 165 -1.14 -1.33 -10.75
N ASP A 166 -2.28 -2.04 -10.81
CA ASP A 166 -3.48 -1.58 -11.52
C ASP A 166 -3.93 -0.21 -10.98
N SER A 167 -3.84 -0.03 -9.68
CA SER A 167 -4.00 1.27 -9.03
C SER A 167 -3.45 1.26 -7.59
N VAL A 168 -3.04 2.44 -7.10
CA VAL A 168 -2.62 2.64 -5.71
C VAL A 168 -3.44 3.78 -5.12
N ARG A 169 -4.07 3.56 -3.93
CA ARG A 169 -5.02 4.52 -3.34
C ARG A 169 -4.79 4.69 -1.84
N ILE A 170 -5.01 5.91 -1.35
CA ILE A 170 -5.17 6.13 0.08
C ILE A 170 -6.39 5.34 0.52
N SER A 171 -6.24 4.48 1.52
CA SER A 171 -7.38 3.75 2.09
C SER A 171 -8.35 4.76 2.68
N ASP A 172 -9.60 4.69 2.28
CA ASP A 172 -10.65 5.47 2.91
C ASP A 172 -10.78 5.02 4.37
N ASN A 173 -10.08 5.72 5.27
CA ASN A 173 -10.33 5.66 6.72
C ASN A 173 -11.68 6.35 7.01
N GLN A 174 -12.71 5.98 6.30
CA GLN A 174 -14.06 6.17 6.76
C GLN A 174 -14.24 5.19 7.93
N THR A 175 -13.77 5.61 9.10
CA THR A 175 -14.40 5.17 10.34
C THR A 175 -15.83 5.69 10.25
N TYR A 176 -16.66 5.02 9.45
CA TYR A 176 -18.07 5.02 9.75
C TYR A 176 -18.14 4.38 11.13
N THR A 177 -18.22 5.19 12.15
CA THR A 177 -18.92 4.80 13.37
C THR A 177 -20.34 4.51 12.91
N ASN A 178 -20.52 3.37 12.25
CA ASN A 178 -21.80 2.75 12.09
C ASN A 178 -22.23 2.38 13.50
N LEU A 179 -23.03 3.27 14.10
CA LEU A 179 -23.91 2.96 15.21
C LEU A 179 -24.95 1.88 14.82
N PHE A 180 -24.71 1.21 13.71
CA PHE A 180 -25.44 0.04 13.24
C PHE A 180 -24.43 -1.11 13.19
N THR A 181 -24.59 -2.04 14.10
CA THR A 181 -23.97 -3.37 14.07
C THR A 181 -24.48 -4.10 12.83
N ASP A 182 -23.86 -3.82 11.68
CA ASP A 182 -24.17 -4.55 10.45
C ASP A 182 -23.29 -5.80 10.38
N ASN A 183 -23.77 -6.87 11.00
CA ASN A 183 -23.52 -8.23 10.55
C ASN A 183 -24.17 -8.41 9.16
N TYR A 184 -23.70 -7.67 8.14
CA TYR A 184 -24.09 -7.94 6.77
C TYR A 184 -23.08 -8.91 6.14
N ASP A 185 -23.46 -10.17 6.23
CA ASP A 185 -23.06 -11.21 5.30
C ASP A 185 -23.28 -10.66 3.89
N SER A 186 -22.23 -10.24 3.18
CA SER A 186 -22.35 -9.68 1.82
C SER A 186 -22.78 -10.79 0.88
N LYS A 187 -24.09 -10.93 0.70
CA LYS A 187 -24.67 -11.96 -0.14
C LYS A 187 -24.59 -11.55 -1.61
N LEU A 188 -24.03 -12.44 -2.43
CA LEU A 188 -24.05 -12.27 -3.87
C LEU A 188 -25.52 -12.22 -4.36
N LEU A 189 -25.91 -11.12 -5.01
CA LEU A 189 -27.26 -10.96 -5.58
C LEU A 189 -27.33 -11.56 -6.98
N LYS A 190 -26.39 -11.17 -7.85
CA LYS A 190 -26.37 -11.63 -9.24
C LYS A 190 -24.99 -11.48 -9.88
N ILE A 191 -24.81 -12.18 -10.98
CA ILE A 191 -23.65 -12.08 -11.86
C ILE A 191 -24.15 -11.56 -13.21
N VAL A 192 -23.50 -10.53 -13.76
CA VAL A 192 -23.85 -9.97 -15.06
C VAL A 192 -22.64 -9.94 -15.99
N ASP A 193 -22.88 -10.02 -17.30
CA ASP A 193 -21.88 -9.82 -18.34
C ASP A 193 -21.58 -8.31 -18.56
N ILE A 194 -20.70 -8.00 -19.50
CA ILE A 194 -20.33 -6.62 -19.86
C ILE A 194 -21.49 -5.79 -20.42
N LEU A 195 -22.59 -6.42 -20.82
CA LEU A 195 -23.81 -5.77 -21.31
C LEU A 195 -24.89 -5.66 -20.22
N GLY A 196 -24.58 -6.05 -18.97
CA GLY A 196 -25.48 -6.02 -17.84
C GLY A 196 -26.51 -7.15 -17.80
N ARG A 197 -26.40 -8.17 -18.64
CA ARG A 197 -27.32 -9.33 -18.69
C ARG A 197 -26.93 -10.34 -17.62
N GLU A 198 -27.89 -10.86 -16.88
CA GLU A 198 -27.66 -11.92 -15.91
C GLU A 198 -27.11 -13.17 -16.58
N THR A 199 -26.08 -13.76 -15.96
CA THR A 199 -25.38 -14.94 -16.51
C THR A 199 -24.80 -15.80 -15.39
N TYR A 200 -24.34 -17.00 -15.76
CA TYR A 200 -23.58 -17.88 -14.86
C TYR A 200 -22.07 -17.68 -15.06
N PRO A 201 -21.24 -18.11 -14.10
CA PRO A 201 -19.79 -18.03 -14.22
C PRO A 201 -19.29 -18.79 -15.47
N HIS A 202 -18.63 -18.08 -16.38
CA HIS A 202 -17.97 -18.64 -17.58
C HIS A 202 -16.47 -18.36 -17.54
N LEU A 203 -15.67 -19.23 -18.20
CA LEU A 203 -14.23 -19.01 -18.36
C LEU A 203 -13.94 -17.97 -19.44
N ASN A 204 -12.85 -17.24 -19.29
CA ASN A 204 -12.30 -16.29 -20.27
C ASN A 204 -13.23 -15.10 -20.63
N MET A 205 -14.20 -14.76 -19.77
CA MET A 205 -15.06 -13.60 -19.95
C MET A 205 -15.06 -12.74 -18.70
N PRO A 206 -15.03 -11.40 -18.83
CA PRO A 206 -15.21 -10.49 -17.70
C PRO A 206 -16.65 -10.55 -17.21
N LEU A 207 -16.83 -10.88 -15.94
CA LEU A 207 -18.11 -10.95 -15.26
C LEU A 207 -18.14 -9.99 -14.07
N PHE A 208 -19.31 -9.38 -13.82
CA PHE A 208 -19.51 -8.49 -12.69
C PHE A 208 -20.40 -9.16 -11.65
N TYR A 209 -19.83 -9.38 -10.45
CA TYR A 209 -20.51 -9.95 -9.30
C TYR A 209 -21.10 -8.79 -8.48
N ILE A 210 -22.42 -8.74 -8.38
CA ILE A 210 -23.15 -7.67 -7.69
C ILE A 210 -23.66 -8.21 -6.35
N TYR A 211 -23.34 -7.51 -5.27
CA TYR A 211 -23.68 -7.89 -3.90
C TYR A 211 -24.81 -7.03 -3.32
N ASN A 212 -25.50 -7.53 -2.29
CA ASN A 212 -26.61 -6.86 -1.62
C ASN A 212 -26.25 -5.51 -0.96
N ASN A 213 -24.97 -5.29 -0.69
CA ASN A 213 -24.42 -4.05 -0.13
C ASN A 213 -24.02 -3.02 -1.20
N GLY A 214 -24.36 -3.25 -2.47
CA GLY A 214 -24.02 -2.37 -3.59
C GLY A 214 -22.60 -2.57 -4.15
N ARG A 215 -21.76 -3.43 -3.56
CA ARG A 215 -20.43 -3.73 -4.14
C ARG A 215 -20.57 -4.45 -5.46
N VAL A 216 -19.69 -4.09 -6.39
CA VAL A 216 -19.53 -4.78 -7.68
C VAL A 216 -18.09 -5.24 -7.81
N LYS A 217 -17.85 -6.53 -8.07
CA LYS A 217 -16.52 -7.10 -8.28
C LYS A 217 -16.42 -7.65 -9.71
N LYS A 218 -15.45 -7.18 -10.49
CA LYS A 218 -15.12 -7.74 -11.81
C LYS A 218 -14.24 -8.97 -11.61
N ILE A 219 -14.60 -10.10 -12.22
CA ILE A 219 -13.84 -11.35 -12.18
C ILE A 219 -13.69 -11.88 -13.60
N ILE A 220 -12.46 -12.26 -13.95
CA ILE A 220 -12.16 -13.02 -15.18
C ILE A 220 -11.60 -14.36 -14.73
N ARG A 221 -12.34 -15.44 -14.93
CA ARG A 221 -11.84 -16.79 -14.66
C ARG A 221 -11.11 -17.30 -15.90
N LYS A 222 -9.88 -17.71 -15.73
CA LYS A 222 -9.07 -18.40 -16.76
C LYS A 222 -9.23 -19.89 -16.65
#